data_22c4328ad2b9686a645c13f75e01cd13
#
_entry.id   22c4328ad2b9686a645c13f75e01cd13
#
_cell.length_a   1.000
_cell.length_b   1.000
_cell.length_c   1.000
_cell.angle_alpha   90.00
_cell.angle_beta   90.00
_cell.angle_gamma   90.00
#
_symmetry.space_group_name_H-M   'P 1'
#
loop_
_entity.id
_entity.type
_entity.pdbx_description
1 polymer ?
#
loop_
_entity_poly.entity_id
_entity_poly.type
_entity_poly.pdbx_seq_one_letter_code
_entity_poly.pdbx_strand_id
1 'polypeptide(L)'
;MYGIPAIAVSMSFTSEHPPDFAASVAFTPWIVLQTLETKLPDYAMLNVNIPSVPVEEIQGIAITRQGYSSYIDQFEKSAGASGELFCKNIGSRFLNDTGLHKTDAQALVANQISISPIQLDSTHYGLLEQLESWLQKPEFKKSVS
;
A
#
# COMPACT_ATOMS: atom_id res chain seq x y z
N MET A 1 18.05 3.35 12.38
CA MET A 1 16.59 3.55 12.54
C MET A 1 16.35 4.04 13.95
N TYR A 2 15.60 5.13 14.16
CA TYR A 2 15.55 5.85 15.45
C TYR A 2 14.35 5.46 16.33
N GLY A 3 13.55 4.47 15.95
CA GLY A 3 12.37 4.05 16.72
C GLY A 3 11.26 5.12 16.82
N ILE A 4 11.26 6.11 15.91
CA ILE A 4 10.27 7.19 15.92
C ILE A 4 9.01 6.67 15.20
N PRO A 5 7.84 6.75 15.84
CA PRO A 5 6.57 6.46 15.17
C PRO A 5 6.39 7.31 13.90
N ALA A 6 5.91 6.70 12.83
CA ALA A 6 5.72 7.39 11.57
C ALA A 6 4.33 7.12 11.00
N ILE A 7 3.77 8.12 10.35
CA ILE A 7 2.52 8.03 9.59
C ILE A 7 2.81 8.55 8.18
N ALA A 8 2.55 7.73 7.17
CA ALA A 8 2.54 8.16 5.78
C ALA A 8 1.08 8.42 5.37
N VAL A 9 0.76 9.62 4.96
CA VAL A 9 -0.58 9.98 4.48
C VAL A 9 -0.50 10.29 3.00
N SER A 10 -1.27 9.55 2.21
CA SER A 10 -1.38 9.73 0.77
C SER A 10 -2.83 9.90 0.36
N MET A 11 -3.05 10.65 -0.71
CA MET A 11 -4.35 10.75 -1.34
C MET A 11 -4.32 9.99 -2.68
N SER A 12 -5.31 9.15 -2.90
CA SER A 12 -5.51 8.49 -4.19
C SER A 12 -6.40 9.37 -5.05
N PHE A 13 -5.91 9.81 -6.19
CA PHE A 13 -6.69 10.57 -7.16
C PHE A 13 -6.69 9.90 -8.53
N THR A 14 -7.70 10.19 -9.32
CA THR A 14 -7.82 9.75 -10.70
C THR A 14 -7.69 10.94 -11.65
N SER A 15 -7.47 10.67 -12.94
CA SER A 15 -7.46 11.73 -13.95
C SER A 15 -8.83 12.42 -14.16
N GLU A 16 -9.89 11.82 -13.64
CA GLU A 16 -11.26 12.32 -13.81
C GLU A 16 -11.65 13.38 -12.77
N HIS A 17 -10.99 13.37 -11.61
CA HIS A 17 -11.27 14.29 -10.53
C HIS A 17 -9.99 15.01 -10.10
N PRO A 18 -10.00 16.36 -10.05
CA PRO A 18 -8.87 17.11 -9.49
C PRO A 18 -8.68 16.72 -8.02
N PRO A 19 -7.44 16.83 -7.49
CA PRO A 19 -7.19 16.52 -6.09
C PRO A 19 -8.01 17.43 -5.15
N ASP A 20 -8.85 16.84 -4.31
CA ASP A 20 -9.53 17.53 -3.21
C ASP A 20 -8.93 17.12 -1.87
N PHE A 21 -8.23 18.04 -1.23
CA PHE A 21 -7.54 17.80 0.03
C PHE A 21 -8.44 17.98 1.27
N ALA A 22 -9.72 18.34 1.13
CA ALA A 22 -10.60 18.61 2.26
C ALA A 22 -10.68 17.43 3.23
N ALA A 23 -10.86 16.21 2.71
CA ALA A 23 -10.87 15.00 3.53
C ALA A 23 -9.52 14.76 4.23
N SER A 24 -8.40 14.98 3.54
CA SER A 24 -7.07 14.82 4.12
C SER A 24 -6.81 15.82 5.24
N VAL A 25 -7.20 17.08 5.06
CA VAL A 25 -7.07 18.13 6.07
C VAL A 25 -7.94 17.83 7.30
N ALA A 26 -9.15 17.35 7.09
CA ALA A 26 -10.07 17.02 8.19
C ALA A 26 -9.61 15.79 8.99
N PHE A 27 -9.10 14.76 8.31
CA PHE A 27 -8.80 13.47 8.95
C PHE A 27 -7.38 13.39 9.53
N THR A 28 -6.37 14.00 8.91
CA THR A 28 -4.97 13.85 9.32
C THR A 28 -4.71 14.26 10.78
N PRO A 29 -5.25 15.36 11.32
CA PRO A 29 -5.03 15.72 12.72
C PRO A 29 -5.56 14.64 13.67
N TRP A 30 -6.71 14.06 13.37
CA TRP A 30 -7.30 13.01 14.20
C TRP A 30 -6.40 11.77 14.25
N ILE A 31 -5.91 11.25 13.11
CA ILE A 31 -5.06 10.04 13.10
C ILE A 31 -3.72 10.30 13.81
N VAL A 32 -3.17 11.51 13.70
CA VAL A 32 -1.96 11.89 14.42
C VAL A 32 -2.18 11.81 15.94
N LEU A 33 -3.28 12.38 16.44
CA LEU A 33 -3.61 12.33 17.87
C LEU A 33 -3.80 10.88 18.34
N GLN A 34 -4.56 10.07 17.60
CA GLN A 34 -4.78 8.67 17.94
C GLN A 34 -3.45 7.88 17.98
N THR A 35 -2.54 8.17 17.06
CA THR A 35 -1.22 7.51 17.02
C THR A 35 -0.34 7.88 18.20
N LEU A 36 -0.39 9.14 18.62
CA LEU A 36 0.36 9.62 19.79
C LEU A 36 -0.17 8.98 21.10
N GLU A 37 -1.49 8.81 21.21
CA GLU A 37 -2.12 8.18 22.39
C GLU A 37 -1.87 6.67 22.45
N THR A 38 -1.93 6.00 21.29
CA THR A 38 -1.83 4.53 21.20
C THR A 38 -0.41 4.01 21.39
N LYS A 39 0.62 4.80 21.13
CA LYS A 39 2.04 4.41 21.13
C LYS A 39 2.28 3.19 20.22
N LEU A 40 2.52 3.43 18.97
CA LEU A 40 2.82 2.35 18.01
C LEU A 40 3.99 1.49 18.52
N PRO A 41 3.96 0.17 18.23
CA PRO A 41 5.10 -0.71 18.48
C PRO A 41 6.37 -0.19 17.78
N ASP A 42 7.53 -0.55 18.32
CA ASP A 42 8.81 -0.24 17.69
C ASP A 42 8.84 -0.79 16.26
N TYR A 43 9.41 0.01 15.37
CA TYR A 43 9.54 -0.33 13.93
C TYR A 43 8.21 -0.52 13.19
N ALA A 44 7.09 -0.10 13.77
CA ALA A 44 5.81 -0.01 13.09
C ALA A 44 5.55 1.41 12.57
N MET A 45 4.79 1.50 11.49
CA MET A 45 4.28 2.74 10.94
C MET A 45 2.86 2.55 10.43
N LEU A 46 2.12 3.65 10.27
CA LEU A 46 0.83 3.63 9.60
C LEU A 46 0.96 4.16 8.17
N ASN A 47 0.42 3.40 7.22
CA ASN A 47 0.19 3.85 5.86
C ASN A 47 -1.29 4.19 5.70
N VAL A 48 -1.58 5.46 5.47
CA VAL A 48 -2.95 5.99 5.35
C VAL A 48 -3.18 6.43 3.93
N ASN A 49 -4.22 5.89 3.30
CA ASN A 49 -4.64 6.30 1.97
C ASN A 49 -6.06 6.86 2.03
N ILE A 50 -6.25 8.06 1.51
CA ILE A 50 -7.50 8.80 1.53
C ILE A 50 -8.02 8.87 0.09
N PRO A 51 -9.29 8.47 -0.17
CA PRO A 51 -9.87 8.61 -1.51
C PRO A 51 -10.09 10.09 -1.85
N SER A 52 -9.90 10.47 -3.12
CA SER A 52 -10.15 11.83 -3.61
C SER A 52 -11.61 11.98 -4.00
N VAL A 53 -12.46 12.03 -3.00
CA VAL A 53 -13.90 12.29 -3.14
C VAL A 53 -14.30 13.39 -2.13
N PRO A 54 -15.42 14.09 -2.34
CA PRO A 54 -15.98 15.00 -1.35
C PRO A 54 -16.10 14.36 0.04
N VAL A 55 -15.91 15.14 1.11
CA VAL A 55 -15.91 14.62 2.49
C VAL A 55 -17.20 13.86 2.81
N GLU A 56 -18.32 14.34 2.30
CA GLU A 56 -19.66 13.74 2.46
C GLU A 56 -19.82 12.38 1.76
N GLU A 57 -18.97 12.07 0.80
CA GLU A 57 -18.95 10.79 0.10
C GLU A 57 -18.03 9.74 0.76
N ILE A 58 -17.26 10.14 1.76
CA ILE A 58 -16.43 9.22 2.53
C ILE A 58 -17.30 8.22 3.30
N GLN A 59 -17.12 6.94 3.01
CA GLN A 59 -17.89 5.83 3.61
C GLN A 59 -17.22 5.28 4.89
N GLY A 60 -16.50 6.13 5.61
CA GLY A 60 -15.85 5.78 6.87
C GLY A 60 -14.39 5.33 6.71
N ILE A 61 -13.89 4.62 7.73
CA ILE A 61 -12.50 4.21 7.86
C ILE A 61 -12.44 2.68 7.84
N ALA A 62 -11.45 2.13 7.15
CA ALA A 62 -11.17 0.70 7.15
C ALA A 62 -9.74 0.45 7.65
N ILE A 63 -9.59 -0.47 8.61
CA ILE A 63 -8.29 -1.05 8.94
C ILE A 63 -7.99 -2.12 7.89
N THR A 64 -6.86 -1.98 7.23
CA THR A 64 -6.55 -2.73 6.04
C THR A 64 -5.18 -3.38 6.13
N ARG A 65 -4.91 -4.29 5.22
CA ARG A 65 -3.57 -4.79 4.93
C ARG A 65 -3.10 -4.28 3.58
N GLN A 66 -1.81 -4.33 3.34
CA GLN A 66 -1.26 -4.07 2.02
C GLN A 66 -1.82 -5.08 1.02
N GLY A 67 -2.39 -4.57 -0.07
CA GLY A 67 -2.91 -5.39 -1.15
C GLY A 67 -1.85 -5.79 -2.16
N TYR A 68 -2.06 -6.95 -2.79
CA TYR A 68 -1.31 -7.32 -4.00
C TYR A 68 -2.03 -6.71 -5.20
N SER A 69 -1.43 -5.68 -5.80
CA SER A 69 -1.93 -5.12 -7.04
C SER A 69 -0.90 -5.32 -8.15
N SER A 70 -1.35 -5.84 -9.27
CA SER A 70 -0.54 -5.92 -10.49
C SER A 70 -0.92 -4.78 -11.41
N TYR A 71 0.08 -4.12 -11.98
CA TYR A 71 -0.09 -3.14 -13.03
C TYR A 71 0.31 -3.81 -14.35
N ILE A 72 -0.58 -3.80 -15.32
CA ILE A 72 -0.22 -4.19 -16.68
C ILE A 72 0.04 -2.91 -17.45
N ASP A 73 1.30 -2.63 -17.71
CA ASP A 73 1.71 -1.50 -18.53
C ASP A 73 1.33 -1.76 -19.98
N GLN A 74 0.52 -0.87 -20.52
CA GLN A 74 0.17 -0.87 -21.94
C GLN A 74 0.39 0.54 -22.46
N PHE A 75 1.19 0.65 -23.54
CA PHE A 75 1.55 1.94 -24.10
C PHE A 75 0.90 2.14 -25.47
N GLU A 76 0.21 3.25 -25.61
CA GLU A 76 -0.26 3.75 -26.90
C GLU A 76 0.72 4.80 -27.42
N LYS A 77 1.14 4.64 -28.68
CA LYS A 77 2.02 5.59 -29.35
C LYS A 77 1.20 6.47 -30.27
N SER A 78 1.40 7.78 -30.17
CA SER A 78 0.80 8.75 -31.09
C SER A 78 1.87 9.70 -31.62
N ALA A 79 1.71 10.20 -32.85
CA ALA A 79 2.57 11.22 -33.42
C ALA A 79 1.91 12.59 -33.29
N GLY A 80 2.64 13.57 -32.78
CA GLY A 80 2.24 14.97 -32.77
C GLY A 80 2.32 15.61 -34.15
N ALA A 81 1.73 16.78 -34.33
CA ALA A 81 1.69 17.52 -35.59
C ALA A 81 3.07 17.88 -36.14
N SER A 82 4.08 18.00 -35.29
CA SER A 82 5.49 18.31 -35.64
C SER A 82 6.37 17.05 -35.75
N GLY A 83 5.78 15.83 -35.69
CA GLY A 83 6.51 14.57 -35.79
C GLY A 83 7.06 14.05 -34.46
N GLU A 84 6.74 14.68 -33.34
CA GLU A 84 7.10 14.18 -32.00
C GLU A 84 6.32 12.91 -31.68
N LEU A 85 7.01 11.95 -31.05
CA LEU A 85 6.40 10.72 -30.58
C LEU A 85 5.95 10.89 -29.13
N PHE A 86 4.65 10.71 -28.89
CA PHE A 86 4.07 10.63 -27.57
C PHE A 86 3.79 9.17 -27.21
N CYS A 87 4.18 8.76 -25.98
CA CYS A 87 3.80 7.49 -25.39
C CYS A 87 2.88 7.76 -24.21
N LYS A 88 1.62 7.32 -24.32
CA LYS A 88 0.64 7.37 -23.24
C LYS A 88 0.54 5.97 -22.60
N ASN A 89 0.75 5.89 -21.30
CA ASN A 89 0.44 4.66 -20.59
C ASN A 89 -1.09 4.56 -20.43
N ILE A 90 -1.68 3.53 -21.03
CA ILE A 90 -3.11 3.19 -20.98
C ILE A 90 -3.34 1.90 -20.17
N GLY A 91 -2.31 1.46 -19.45
CA GLY A 91 -2.35 0.25 -18.64
C GLY A 91 -3.42 0.30 -17.57
N SER A 92 -3.83 -0.87 -17.13
CA SER A 92 -4.86 -1.04 -16.10
C SER A 92 -4.29 -1.71 -14.86
N ARG A 93 -4.86 -1.35 -13.72
CA ARG A 93 -4.54 -1.96 -12.44
C ARG A 93 -5.51 -3.12 -12.18
N PHE A 94 -4.98 -4.29 -11.91
CA PHE A 94 -5.76 -5.44 -11.47
C PHE A 94 -5.64 -5.59 -9.95
N LEU A 95 -6.81 -5.64 -9.29
CA LEU A 95 -6.94 -5.98 -7.89
C LEU A 95 -7.23 -7.48 -7.79
N ASN A 96 -6.18 -8.27 -7.60
CA ASN A 96 -6.34 -9.71 -7.48
C ASN A 96 -6.02 -10.12 -6.04
N ASP A 97 -6.98 -9.91 -5.14
CA ASP A 97 -6.76 -10.15 -3.73
C ASP A 97 -7.98 -10.81 -3.06
N THR A 98 -7.81 -12.06 -2.68
CA THR A 98 -8.84 -12.92 -2.06
C THR A 98 -8.58 -13.18 -0.57
N GLY A 99 -7.73 -12.40 0.09
CA GLY A 99 -7.38 -12.56 1.50
C GLY A 99 -8.53 -12.26 2.47
N LEU A 100 -8.40 -12.75 3.70
CA LEU A 100 -9.40 -12.61 4.76
C LEU A 100 -9.63 -11.17 5.23
N HIS A 101 -8.64 -10.29 5.11
CA HIS A 101 -8.73 -8.91 5.50
C HIS A 101 -8.83 -8.00 4.27
N LYS A 102 -9.64 -6.96 4.39
CA LYS A 102 -9.79 -5.93 3.37
C LYS A 102 -8.43 -5.29 3.05
N THR A 103 -8.17 -5.07 1.76
CA THR A 103 -6.94 -4.38 1.34
C THR A 103 -7.13 -2.87 1.27
N ASP A 104 -6.02 -2.14 1.29
CA ASP A 104 -5.98 -0.70 1.05
C ASP A 104 -6.70 -0.31 -0.24
N ALA A 105 -6.44 -1.01 -1.33
CA ALA A 105 -7.07 -0.76 -2.61
C ALA A 105 -8.59 -1.02 -2.61
N GLN A 106 -9.04 -2.09 -1.93
CA GLN A 106 -10.48 -2.37 -1.79
C GLN A 106 -11.19 -1.31 -0.94
N ALA A 107 -10.51 -0.76 0.08
CA ALA A 107 -11.07 0.33 0.87
C ALA A 107 -11.24 1.60 0.02
N LEU A 108 -10.24 1.97 -0.77
CA LEU A 108 -10.30 3.14 -1.66
C LEU A 108 -11.42 3.02 -2.71
N VAL A 109 -11.59 1.84 -3.32
CA VAL A 109 -12.71 1.58 -4.25
C VAL A 109 -14.06 1.75 -3.58
N ALA A 110 -14.15 1.49 -2.28
CA ALA A 110 -15.36 1.67 -1.49
C ALA A 110 -15.48 3.09 -0.88
N ASN A 111 -14.72 4.06 -1.35
CA ASN A 111 -14.64 5.42 -0.80
C ASN A 111 -14.33 5.47 0.71
N GLN A 112 -13.58 4.49 1.23
CA GLN A 112 -13.18 4.45 2.63
C GLN A 112 -11.72 4.90 2.78
N ILE A 113 -11.44 5.62 3.86
CA ILE A 113 -10.07 5.91 4.27
C ILE A 113 -9.44 4.60 4.75
N SER A 114 -8.31 4.25 4.16
CA SER A 114 -7.56 3.04 4.50
C SER A 114 -6.48 3.36 5.51
N ILE A 115 -6.37 2.58 6.59
CA ILE A 115 -5.26 2.61 7.54
C ILE A 115 -4.64 1.22 7.56
N SER A 116 -3.42 1.10 7.04
CA SER A 116 -2.65 -0.16 7.04
C SER A 116 -1.49 -0.04 8.03
N PRO A 117 -1.43 -0.87 9.08
CA PRO A 117 -0.24 -0.99 9.89
C PRO A 117 0.86 -1.70 9.10
N ILE A 118 2.03 -1.09 9.03
CA ILE A 118 3.21 -1.60 8.32
C ILE A 118 4.30 -1.90 9.34
N GLN A 119 4.90 -3.07 9.23
CA GLN A 119 6.06 -3.47 10.00
C GLN A 119 7.30 -3.44 9.09
N LEU A 120 8.41 -2.95 9.60
CA LEU A 120 9.66 -2.85 8.84
C LEU A 120 10.39 -4.19 8.70
N ASP A 121 10.17 -5.10 9.63
CA ASP A 121 10.69 -6.46 9.53
C ASP A 121 9.86 -7.26 8.51
N SER A 122 10.42 -7.47 7.34
CA SER A 122 9.80 -8.24 6.25
C SER A 122 10.18 -9.73 6.26
N THR A 123 10.78 -10.22 7.34
CA THR A 123 11.16 -11.63 7.49
C THR A 123 9.91 -12.52 7.48
N HIS A 124 9.90 -13.52 6.62
CA HIS A 124 8.85 -14.53 6.62
C HIS A 124 9.13 -15.59 7.69
N TYR A 125 8.79 -15.31 8.94
CA TYR A 125 9.10 -16.16 10.09
C TYR A 125 8.64 -17.61 9.94
N GLY A 126 7.45 -17.84 9.35
CA GLY A 126 6.95 -19.20 9.10
C GLY A 126 7.77 -20.02 8.10
N LEU A 127 8.65 -19.36 7.32
CA LEU A 127 9.54 -20.06 6.39
C LEU A 127 10.90 -20.39 7.04
N LEU A 128 11.28 -19.73 8.14
CA LEU A 128 12.58 -19.96 8.79
C LEU A 128 12.76 -21.41 9.21
N GLU A 129 11.78 -21.99 9.91
CA GLU A 129 11.83 -23.37 10.38
C GLU A 129 11.98 -24.37 9.20
N GLN A 130 11.31 -24.11 8.08
CA GLN A 130 11.46 -24.92 6.89
C GLN A 130 12.86 -24.84 6.31
N LEU A 131 13.45 -23.65 6.24
CA LEU A 131 14.80 -23.43 5.74
C LEU A 131 15.84 -24.06 6.68
N GLU A 132 15.66 -23.96 7.99
CA GLU A 132 16.52 -24.62 8.97
C GLU A 132 16.54 -26.14 8.77
N SER A 133 15.41 -26.74 8.39
CA SER A 133 15.35 -28.18 8.11
C SER A 133 16.25 -28.60 6.94
N TRP A 134 16.55 -27.71 6.00
CA TRP A 134 17.46 -28.00 4.88
C TRP A 134 18.88 -28.26 5.34
N LEU A 135 19.32 -27.59 6.42
CA LEU A 135 20.65 -27.76 6.99
C LEU A 135 20.89 -29.16 7.57
N GLN A 136 19.81 -29.88 7.86
CA GLN A 136 19.87 -31.25 8.39
C GLN A 136 19.94 -32.31 7.28
N LYS A 137 19.74 -31.93 6.01
CA LYS A 137 19.77 -32.87 4.89
C LYS A 137 21.20 -33.34 4.60
N PRO A 138 21.41 -34.66 4.35
CA PRO A 138 22.74 -35.21 4.07
C PRO A 138 23.41 -34.58 2.85
N GLU A 139 22.65 -34.18 1.85
CA GLU A 139 23.13 -33.55 0.63
C GLU A 139 23.81 -32.22 0.91
N PHE A 140 23.29 -31.42 1.85
CA PHE A 140 23.89 -30.15 2.23
C PHE A 140 25.29 -30.34 2.83
N LYS A 141 25.45 -31.35 3.70
CA LYS A 141 26.75 -31.66 4.33
C LYS A 141 27.83 -32.05 3.31
N LYS A 142 27.42 -32.64 2.17
CA LYS A 142 28.34 -33.00 1.09
C LYS A 142 28.69 -31.82 0.18
N SER A 143 27.85 -30.78 0.10
CA SER A 143 28.10 -29.65 -0.79
C SER A 143 29.00 -28.56 -0.19
N VAL A 144 29.28 -28.62 1.13
CA VAL A 144 30.11 -27.65 1.85
C VAL A 144 31.43 -28.28 2.38
N SER A 145 31.70 -29.54 2.09
CA SER A 145 32.95 -30.23 2.37
C SER A 145 33.80 -30.41 1.09
#